data_d5a51a54c4236918944a7653e7890ef0
#
_entry.id   d5a51a54c4236918944a7653e7890ef0
#
_cell.length_a   1.000
_cell.length_b   1.000
_cell.length_c   1.000
_cell.angle_alpha   90.00
_cell.angle_beta   90.00
_cell.angle_gamma   90.00
#
_symmetry.space_group_name_H-M   'P 1'
#
loop_
_entity.id
_entity.type
_entity.pdbx_description
1 polymer ?
#
loop_
_entity_poly.entity_id
_entity_poly.type
_entity_poly.pdbx_seq_one_letter_code
_entity_poly.pdbx_strand_id
1 'polypeptide(L)'
;MNDFIAQLPKAELHVHLEGTLEPELSFELARKNGVELEYATVEELLKAYDFHDLPSFLRIYYKAMEVLREEDDFFQLTWQYLTKAAQQRVLYAEMFFDPQAHTSRGVAFGTVIRGIRRAQERAASQLGVDTQLILCFLRDMSAESAMLTLEESLPFKHWIVGVGLDSDEKGNPPVKFAEVFRKARQHGYRLTMHCDVNQENTLVHIDQCLHTIGVDRIDHGVNSLEDPALCATIAERGLGLTVCPVSNRFVVQSLTAAEIRRMLALGMRATVNSDDPAYFRAYMNENLQALQEEGGLTRDEIVQLVSNAFAVAWLDESRRASYLEKVKRYVESH
;
A
#
# COMPACT_ATOMS: atom_id res chain seq x y z
N MET A 1 16.38 19.98 6.53
CA MET A 1 15.86 18.93 5.61
C MET A 1 14.48 18.42 6.05
N ASN A 2 14.24 18.19 7.35
CA ASN A 2 12.93 17.69 7.84
C ASN A 2 11.76 18.61 7.45
N ASP A 3 11.91 19.92 7.55
CA ASP A 3 10.89 20.87 7.07
C ASP A 3 10.66 20.77 5.56
N PHE A 4 11.71 20.51 4.78
CA PHE A 4 11.60 20.29 3.34
C PHE A 4 10.76 19.06 3.04
N ILE A 5 11.07 17.92 3.67
CA ILE A 5 10.31 16.66 3.50
C ILE A 5 8.86 16.83 3.98
N ALA A 6 8.66 17.50 5.13
CA ALA A 6 7.33 17.67 5.70
C ALA A 6 6.37 18.43 4.77
N GLN A 7 6.86 19.41 4.03
CA GLN A 7 6.05 20.25 3.14
C GLN A 7 6.10 19.84 1.66
N LEU A 8 6.98 18.89 1.28
CA LEU A 8 7.06 18.38 -0.08
C LEU A 8 5.74 17.72 -0.49
N PRO A 9 5.11 18.11 -1.62
CA PRO A 9 3.92 17.42 -2.11
C PRO A 9 4.22 15.96 -2.44
N LYS A 10 3.40 15.04 -1.96
CA LYS A 10 3.63 13.58 -2.06
C LYS A 10 2.45 12.86 -2.70
N ALA A 11 2.73 11.72 -3.32
CA ALA A 11 1.76 10.66 -3.59
C ALA A 11 2.15 9.41 -2.80
N GLU A 12 1.16 8.68 -2.33
CA GLU A 12 1.31 7.38 -1.68
C GLU A 12 0.57 6.32 -2.48
N LEU A 13 1.26 5.28 -2.90
CA LEU A 13 0.73 4.28 -3.83
C LEU A 13 0.67 2.87 -3.23
N HIS A 14 1.06 2.73 -1.95
CA HIS A 14 1.09 1.48 -1.25
C HIS A 14 0.84 1.71 0.25
N VAL A 15 -0.40 1.65 0.60
CA VAL A 15 -0.88 1.71 1.99
C VAL A 15 -2.10 0.81 2.11
N HIS A 16 -2.07 -0.10 3.08
CA HIS A 16 -3.22 -0.91 3.44
C HIS A 16 -4.13 -0.11 4.37
N LEU A 17 -5.41 0.06 4.01
CA LEU A 17 -6.35 0.79 4.87
C LEU A 17 -6.45 0.14 6.26
N GLU A 18 -6.50 -1.17 6.30
CA GLU A 18 -6.51 -1.95 7.55
C GLU A 18 -5.22 -1.72 8.35
N GLY A 19 -4.09 -1.47 7.67
CA GLY A 19 -2.80 -1.12 8.25
C GLY A 19 -2.72 0.29 8.83
N THR A 20 -3.76 1.10 8.61
CA THR A 20 -3.90 2.43 9.21
C THR A 20 -4.71 2.44 10.51
N LEU A 21 -5.15 1.26 10.99
CA LEU A 21 -5.94 1.12 12.21
C LEU A 21 -5.07 1.44 13.44
N GLU A 22 -5.14 2.69 13.89
CA GLU A 22 -4.42 3.12 15.09
C GLU A 22 -4.97 2.40 16.34
N PRO A 23 -4.10 2.09 17.32
CA PRO A 23 -4.50 1.39 18.54
C PRO A 23 -5.68 2.04 19.27
N GLU A 24 -5.70 3.36 19.36
CA GLU A 24 -6.79 4.11 20.03
C GLU A 24 -8.13 3.88 19.35
N LEU A 25 -8.16 3.92 18.01
CA LEU A 25 -9.37 3.64 17.24
C LEU A 25 -9.78 2.17 17.38
N SER A 26 -8.82 1.25 17.40
CA SER A 26 -9.09 -0.18 17.62
C SER A 26 -9.82 -0.41 18.95
N PHE A 27 -9.36 0.22 20.04
CA PHE A 27 -10.02 0.14 21.37
C PHE A 27 -11.40 0.82 21.39
N GLU A 28 -11.57 1.93 20.68
CA GLU A 28 -12.85 2.63 20.55
C GLU A 28 -13.87 1.74 19.83
N LEU A 29 -13.50 1.19 18.67
CA LEU A 29 -14.36 0.33 17.87
C LEU A 29 -14.64 -1.01 18.55
N ALA A 30 -13.66 -1.59 19.25
CA ALA A 30 -13.85 -2.79 20.05
C ALA A 30 -14.96 -2.60 21.09
N ARG A 31 -14.93 -1.48 21.83
CA ARG A 31 -15.96 -1.13 22.82
C ARG A 31 -17.32 -0.89 22.15
N LYS A 32 -17.34 -0.16 21.03
CA LYS A 32 -18.57 0.10 20.26
C LYS A 32 -19.22 -1.20 19.78
N ASN A 33 -18.43 -2.11 19.24
CA ASN A 33 -18.89 -3.32 18.55
C ASN A 33 -18.94 -4.57 19.46
N GLY A 34 -18.61 -4.43 20.75
CA GLY A 34 -18.61 -5.54 21.70
C GLY A 34 -17.58 -6.63 21.34
N VAL A 35 -16.42 -6.23 20.81
CA VAL A 35 -15.31 -7.13 20.46
C VAL A 35 -14.33 -7.15 21.63
N GLU A 36 -13.98 -8.34 22.09
CA GLU A 36 -12.94 -8.51 23.09
C GLU A 36 -11.56 -8.47 22.45
N LEU A 37 -10.71 -7.57 22.92
CA LEU A 37 -9.32 -7.47 22.48
C LEU A 37 -8.43 -8.37 23.34
N GLU A 38 -7.37 -8.91 22.73
CA GLU A 38 -6.35 -9.71 23.44
C GLU A 38 -5.56 -8.88 24.46
N TYR A 39 -5.46 -7.56 24.26
CA TYR A 39 -4.70 -6.63 25.08
C TYR A 39 -5.65 -5.74 25.89
N ALA A 40 -5.31 -5.48 27.15
CA ALA A 40 -6.17 -4.68 28.04
C ALA A 40 -6.00 -3.17 27.84
N THR A 41 -4.86 -2.73 27.33
CA THR A 41 -4.53 -1.30 27.11
C THR A 41 -3.83 -1.06 25.79
N VAL A 42 -3.87 0.19 25.32
CA VAL A 42 -3.13 0.65 24.14
C VAL A 42 -1.63 0.39 24.28
N GLU A 43 -1.07 0.61 25.49
CA GLU A 43 0.35 0.41 25.75
C GLU A 43 0.76 -1.07 25.65
N GLU A 44 -0.12 -1.98 26.05
CA GLU A 44 0.12 -3.43 25.92
C GLU A 44 0.08 -3.85 24.45
N LEU A 45 -0.91 -3.37 23.68
CA LEU A 45 -0.98 -3.61 22.24
C LEU A 45 0.26 -3.07 21.53
N LEU A 46 0.69 -1.85 21.85
CA LEU A 46 1.87 -1.23 21.25
C LEU A 46 3.17 -2.00 21.58
N LYS A 47 3.27 -2.67 22.74
CA LYS A 47 4.41 -3.55 23.06
C LYS A 47 4.41 -4.83 22.24
N ALA A 48 3.24 -5.29 21.82
CA ALA A 48 3.10 -6.48 20.98
C ALA A 48 3.50 -6.21 19.50
N TYR A 49 3.67 -4.94 19.10
CA TYR A 49 4.18 -4.56 17.78
C TYR A 49 5.72 -4.74 17.68
N ASP A 50 6.20 -5.86 18.18
CA ASP A 50 7.59 -6.31 18.08
C ASP A 50 7.67 -7.44 17.04
N PHE A 51 7.52 -7.05 15.78
CA PHE A 51 7.52 -7.97 14.64
C PHE A 51 8.95 -8.33 14.25
N HIS A 52 9.15 -9.56 13.81
CA HIS A 52 10.45 -10.07 13.37
C HIS A 52 10.37 -10.85 12.05
N ASP A 53 9.16 -11.08 11.56
CA ASP A 53 8.86 -11.68 10.26
C ASP A 53 7.42 -11.36 9.83
N LEU A 54 7.10 -11.62 8.57
CA LEU A 54 5.77 -11.41 8.01
C LEU A 54 4.67 -12.21 8.76
N PRO A 55 4.82 -13.50 9.11
CA PRO A 55 3.79 -14.23 9.85
C PRO A 55 3.48 -13.64 11.24
N SER A 56 4.48 -13.15 11.98
CA SER A 56 4.26 -12.53 13.30
C SER A 56 3.47 -11.23 13.19
N PHE A 57 3.68 -10.46 12.13
CA PHE A 57 2.89 -9.28 11.81
C PHE A 57 1.45 -9.64 11.43
N LEU A 58 1.24 -10.52 10.44
CA LEU A 58 -0.08 -10.87 9.92
C LEU A 58 -1.02 -11.41 11.00
N ARG A 59 -0.51 -12.14 12.00
CA ARG A 59 -1.31 -12.66 13.12
C ARG A 59 -1.98 -11.53 13.92
N ILE A 60 -1.27 -10.46 14.23
CA ILE A 60 -1.81 -9.30 14.97
C ILE A 60 -2.68 -8.46 14.05
N TYR A 61 -2.25 -8.27 12.81
CA TYR A 61 -2.92 -7.51 11.79
C TYR A 61 -4.35 -8.01 11.53
N TYR A 62 -4.54 -9.29 11.18
CA TYR A 62 -5.86 -9.84 10.93
C TYR A 62 -6.75 -9.89 12.17
N LYS A 63 -6.16 -10.12 13.35
CA LYS A 63 -6.93 -10.10 14.59
C LYS A 63 -7.46 -8.71 14.93
N ALA A 64 -6.68 -7.67 14.69
CA ALA A 64 -7.10 -6.29 14.92
C ALA A 64 -8.30 -5.87 14.04
N MET A 65 -8.42 -6.42 12.82
CA MET A 65 -9.53 -6.09 11.92
C MET A 65 -10.91 -6.54 12.41
N GLU A 66 -10.99 -7.42 13.39
CA GLU A 66 -12.26 -7.93 13.94
C GLU A 66 -13.15 -6.82 14.52
N VAL A 67 -12.55 -5.67 14.87
CA VAL A 67 -13.29 -4.50 15.37
C VAL A 67 -14.06 -3.75 14.27
N LEU A 68 -13.69 -3.94 12.99
CA LEU A 68 -14.33 -3.29 11.85
C LEU A 68 -15.55 -4.09 11.40
N ARG A 69 -16.76 -3.61 11.65
CA ARG A 69 -18.02 -4.36 11.43
C ARG A 69 -19.07 -3.59 10.65
N GLU A 70 -19.16 -2.28 10.85
CA GLU A 70 -20.19 -1.43 10.30
C GLU A 70 -19.60 -0.42 9.28
N GLU A 71 -20.43 0.11 8.42
CA GLU A 71 -20.02 1.10 7.42
C GLU A 71 -19.30 2.30 8.04
N ASP A 72 -19.74 2.72 9.22
CA ASP A 72 -19.12 3.86 9.92
C ASP A 72 -17.72 3.53 10.47
N ASP A 73 -17.42 2.26 10.78
CA ASP A 73 -16.09 1.86 11.22
C ASP A 73 -15.07 2.02 10.08
N PHE A 74 -15.42 1.60 8.87
CA PHE A 74 -14.59 1.79 7.67
C PHE A 74 -14.48 3.26 7.27
N PHE A 75 -15.54 4.05 7.53
CA PHE A 75 -15.47 5.49 7.36
C PHE A 75 -14.45 6.11 8.34
N GLN A 76 -14.52 5.78 9.63
CA GLN A 76 -13.61 6.31 10.66
C GLN A 76 -12.16 5.93 10.38
N LEU A 77 -11.90 4.66 10.06
CA LEU A 77 -10.58 4.16 9.67
C LEU A 77 -10.00 5.00 8.53
N THR A 78 -10.72 5.09 7.42
CA THR A 78 -10.26 5.78 6.23
C THR A 78 -10.13 7.29 6.46
N TRP A 79 -11.05 7.88 7.21
CA TRP A 79 -11.02 9.31 7.52
C TRP A 79 -9.82 9.70 8.38
N GLN A 80 -9.47 8.89 9.39
CA GLN A 80 -8.29 9.13 10.22
C GLN A 80 -7.01 9.07 9.39
N TYR A 81 -6.86 8.03 8.56
CA TYR A 81 -5.72 7.95 7.65
C TYR A 81 -5.63 9.17 6.74
N LEU A 82 -6.69 9.53 6.02
CA LEU A 82 -6.67 10.64 5.07
C LEU A 82 -6.43 11.99 5.74
N THR A 83 -6.86 12.16 6.99
CA THR A 83 -6.54 13.35 7.80
C THR A 83 -5.03 13.43 8.06
N LYS A 84 -4.40 12.30 8.44
CA LYS A 84 -2.96 12.22 8.69
C LYS A 84 -2.16 12.40 7.39
N ALA A 85 -2.59 11.79 6.30
CA ALA A 85 -2.01 11.94 4.97
C ALA A 85 -2.01 13.41 4.51
N ALA A 86 -3.14 14.12 4.70
CA ALA A 86 -3.23 15.56 4.39
C ALA A 86 -2.24 16.41 5.22
N GLN A 87 -2.11 16.12 6.52
CA GLN A 87 -1.14 16.79 7.40
C GLN A 87 0.31 16.58 6.92
N GLN A 88 0.59 15.44 6.31
CA GLN A 88 1.89 15.10 5.74
C GLN A 88 2.05 15.50 4.26
N ARG A 89 1.14 16.33 3.73
CA ARG A 89 1.17 16.83 2.35
C ARG A 89 1.07 15.73 1.29
N VAL A 90 0.42 14.62 1.60
CA VAL A 90 -0.02 13.64 0.60
C VAL A 90 -1.20 14.27 -0.15
N LEU A 91 -1.03 14.47 -1.46
CA LEU A 91 -2.05 15.06 -2.34
C LEU A 91 -2.87 14.00 -3.06
N TYR A 92 -2.32 12.79 -3.18
CA TYR A 92 -2.92 11.67 -3.88
C TYR A 92 -2.53 10.36 -3.22
N ALA A 93 -3.49 9.46 -3.02
CA ALA A 93 -3.23 8.13 -2.50
C ALA A 93 -3.97 7.04 -3.28
N GLU A 94 -3.31 5.91 -3.53
CA GLU A 94 -3.89 4.65 -3.99
C GLU A 94 -3.84 3.67 -2.82
N MET A 95 -5.00 3.34 -2.27
CA MET A 95 -5.12 2.61 -1.01
C MET A 95 -5.59 1.18 -1.28
N PHE A 96 -4.89 0.21 -0.74
CA PHE A 96 -5.33 -1.18 -0.69
C PHE A 96 -6.42 -1.37 0.35
N PHE A 97 -7.32 -2.31 0.11
CA PHE A 97 -8.27 -2.81 1.08
C PHE A 97 -8.55 -4.29 0.82
N ASP A 98 -8.78 -5.06 1.89
CA ASP A 98 -8.86 -6.51 1.90
C ASP A 98 -10.28 -7.00 2.18
N PRO A 99 -11.21 -6.98 1.20
CA PRO A 99 -12.59 -7.34 1.48
C PRO A 99 -12.76 -8.76 2.01
N GLN A 100 -11.90 -9.71 1.61
CA GLN A 100 -11.96 -11.10 2.08
C GLN A 100 -11.73 -11.22 3.58
N ALA A 101 -10.88 -10.37 4.19
CA ALA A 101 -10.67 -10.32 5.63
C ALA A 101 -11.96 -9.97 6.40
N HIS A 102 -12.87 -9.27 5.75
CA HIS A 102 -14.14 -8.83 6.33
C HIS A 102 -15.31 -9.75 5.94
N THR A 103 -15.43 -10.12 4.66
CA THR A 103 -16.55 -10.97 4.18
C THR A 103 -16.49 -12.37 4.75
N SER A 104 -15.30 -12.94 5.00
CA SER A 104 -15.12 -14.25 5.65
C SER A 104 -15.74 -14.33 7.05
N ARG A 105 -15.90 -13.19 7.73
CA ARG A 105 -16.53 -13.08 9.06
C ARG A 105 -17.93 -12.42 9.02
N GLY A 106 -18.55 -12.36 7.84
CA GLY A 106 -19.94 -11.95 7.65
C GLY A 106 -20.19 -10.45 7.45
N VAL A 107 -19.15 -9.64 7.29
CA VAL A 107 -19.29 -8.22 6.91
C VAL A 107 -19.47 -8.13 5.40
N ALA A 108 -20.61 -7.61 4.93
CA ALA A 108 -20.87 -7.52 3.50
C ALA A 108 -19.88 -6.61 2.76
N PHE A 109 -19.46 -7.00 1.55
CA PHE A 109 -18.58 -6.21 0.68
C PHE A 109 -19.06 -4.74 0.56
N GLY A 110 -20.35 -4.54 0.33
CA GLY A 110 -20.93 -3.19 0.21
C GLY A 110 -20.80 -2.35 1.48
N THR A 111 -20.76 -2.95 2.68
CA THR A 111 -20.53 -2.26 3.95
C THR A 111 -19.13 -1.69 3.99
N VAL A 112 -18.13 -2.50 3.64
CA VAL A 112 -16.72 -2.09 3.58
C VAL A 112 -16.54 -0.91 2.62
N ILE A 113 -16.90 -1.12 1.36
CA ILE A 113 -16.57 -0.13 0.31
C ILE A 113 -17.36 1.18 0.44
N ARG A 114 -18.61 1.16 0.93
CA ARG A 114 -19.37 2.40 1.14
C ARG A 114 -18.81 3.25 2.26
N GLY A 115 -18.34 2.64 3.36
CA GLY A 115 -17.65 3.36 4.43
C GLY A 115 -16.41 4.07 3.93
N ILE A 116 -15.55 3.33 3.21
CA ILE A 116 -14.35 3.88 2.59
C ILE A 116 -14.72 5.02 1.63
N ARG A 117 -15.68 4.81 0.74
CA ARG A 117 -16.09 5.81 -0.27
C ARG A 117 -16.57 7.11 0.35
N ARG A 118 -17.37 7.07 1.40
CA ARG A 118 -17.83 8.26 2.14
C ARG A 118 -16.64 9.07 2.67
N ALA A 119 -15.62 8.42 3.20
CA ALA A 119 -14.41 9.08 3.68
C ALA A 119 -13.60 9.71 2.55
N GLN A 120 -13.44 9.01 1.40
CA GLN A 120 -12.77 9.55 0.20
C GLN A 120 -13.45 10.85 -0.28
N GLU A 121 -14.78 10.86 -0.41
CA GLU A 121 -15.54 12.03 -0.85
C GLU A 121 -15.40 13.22 0.11
N ARG A 122 -15.42 12.94 1.41
CA ARG A 122 -15.18 13.95 2.42
C ARG A 122 -13.76 14.49 2.38
N ALA A 123 -12.75 13.64 2.22
CA ALA A 123 -11.35 14.05 2.14
C ALA A 123 -11.06 14.89 0.90
N ALA A 124 -11.59 14.53 -0.25
CA ALA A 124 -11.47 15.31 -1.47
C ALA A 124 -12.02 16.73 -1.29
N SER A 125 -13.18 16.87 -0.62
CA SER A 125 -13.84 18.16 -0.41
C SER A 125 -13.24 19.00 0.73
N GLN A 126 -12.79 18.38 1.83
CA GLN A 126 -12.36 19.08 3.05
C GLN A 126 -10.85 19.16 3.24
N LEU A 127 -10.12 18.15 2.74
CA LEU A 127 -8.68 18.03 2.94
C LEU A 127 -7.88 18.24 1.64
N GLY A 128 -8.53 18.19 0.47
CA GLY A 128 -7.87 18.31 -0.81
C GLY A 128 -6.99 17.10 -1.15
N VAL A 129 -7.30 15.93 -0.61
CA VAL A 129 -6.61 14.66 -0.90
C VAL A 129 -7.45 13.86 -1.88
N ASP A 130 -6.91 13.65 -3.06
CA ASP A 130 -7.51 12.76 -4.06
C ASP A 130 -7.12 11.31 -3.80
N THR A 131 -8.02 10.38 -4.04
CA THR A 131 -7.75 8.95 -3.73
C THR A 131 -8.34 8.00 -4.74
N GLN A 132 -7.75 6.81 -4.83
CA GLN A 132 -8.26 5.65 -5.56
C GLN A 132 -8.19 4.40 -4.67
N LEU A 133 -9.00 3.38 -4.98
CA LEU A 133 -8.98 2.11 -4.27
C LEU A 133 -8.40 1.00 -5.15
N ILE A 134 -7.63 0.13 -4.50
CA ILE A 134 -7.12 -1.11 -5.05
C ILE A 134 -7.66 -2.25 -4.18
N LEU A 135 -8.44 -3.14 -4.76
CA LEU A 135 -8.96 -4.31 -4.08
C LEU A 135 -7.87 -5.38 -4.06
N CYS A 136 -7.41 -5.81 -2.88
CA CYS A 136 -6.47 -6.92 -2.76
C CYS A 136 -7.18 -8.25 -2.53
N PHE A 137 -6.64 -9.29 -3.17
CA PHE A 137 -7.00 -10.68 -2.89
C PHE A 137 -5.98 -11.27 -1.92
N LEU A 138 -6.47 -11.94 -0.87
CA LEU A 138 -5.62 -12.63 0.10
C LEU A 138 -5.09 -13.93 -0.53
N ARG A 139 -3.78 -13.98 -0.77
CA ARG A 139 -3.14 -15.09 -1.52
C ARG A 139 -3.08 -16.41 -0.77
N ASP A 140 -3.22 -16.38 0.55
CA ASP A 140 -3.38 -17.55 1.41
C ASP A 140 -4.78 -18.16 1.35
N MET A 141 -5.77 -17.44 0.78
CA MET A 141 -7.09 -17.97 0.43
C MET A 141 -7.08 -18.64 -0.96
N SER A 142 -8.19 -19.27 -1.35
CA SER A 142 -8.28 -19.93 -2.65
C SER A 142 -8.52 -18.97 -3.81
N ALA A 143 -8.12 -19.37 -5.02
CA ALA A 143 -8.40 -18.60 -6.23
C ALA A 143 -9.92 -18.48 -6.52
N GLU A 144 -10.70 -19.47 -6.11
CA GLU A 144 -12.17 -19.44 -6.19
C GLU A 144 -12.75 -18.33 -5.29
N SER A 145 -12.22 -18.20 -4.05
CA SER A 145 -12.60 -17.11 -3.15
C SER A 145 -12.26 -15.74 -3.74
N ALA A 146 -11.07 -15.59 -4.32
CA ALA A 146 -10.67 -14.37 -5.02
C ALA A 146 -11.58 -14.07 -6.22
N MET A 147 -12.01 -15.10 -6.97
CA MET A 147 -12.94 -14.93 -8.10
C MET A 147 -14.31 -14.45 -7.63
N LEU A 148 -14.84 -14.99 -6.54
CA LEU A 148 -16.11 -14.53 -5.95
C LEU A 148 -15.99 -13.07 -5.49
N THR A 149 -14.88 -12.71 -4.85
CA THR A 149 -14.64 -11.32 -4.43
C THR A 149 -14.52 -10.37 -5.62
N LEU A 150 -13.90 -10.80 -6.72
CA LEU A 150 -13.89 -10.03 -7.96
C LEU A 150 -15.33 -9.79 -8.48
N GLU A 151 -16.16 -10.82 -8.48
CA GLU A 151 -17.57 -10.71 -8.91
C GLU A 151 -18.39 -9.79 -8.01
N GLU A 152 -18.19 -9.86 -6.69
CA GLU A 152 -18.81 -8.94 -5.72
C GLU A 152 -18.36 -7.48 -5.92
N SER A 153 -17.17 -7.24 -6.44
CA SER A 153 -16.66 -5.90 -6.70
C SER A 153 -17.28 -5.20 -7.91
N LEU A 154 -17.82 -5.96 -8.88
CA LEU A 154 -18.27 -5.42 -10.16
C LEU A 154 -19.34 -4.32 -10.05
N PRO A 155 -20.34 -4.40 -9.17
CA PRO A 155 -21.29 -3.29 -8.96
C PRO A 155 -20.62 -1.98 -8.51
N PHE A 156 -19.43 -2.08 -7.89
CA PHE A 156 -18.65 -0.97 -7.35
C PHE A 156 -17.42 -0.64 -8.19
N LYS A 157 -17.30 -1.20 -9.39
CA LYS A 157 -16.13 -1.05 -10.28
C LYS A 157 -15.71 0.41 -10.48
N HIS A 158 -16.65 1.33 -10.53
CA HIS A 158 -16.39 2.76 -10.73
C HIS A 158 -15.69 3.44 -9.53
N TRP A 159 -15.56 2.78 -8.38
CA TRP A 159 -14.82 3.24 -7.20
C TRP A 159 -13.46 2.58 -7.05
N ILE A 160 -13.17 1.52 -7.82
CA ILE A 160 -11.97 0.68 -7.70
C ILE A 160 -11.16 0.80 -8.99
N VAL A 161 -9.93 1.31 -8.89
CA VAL A 161 -9.06 1.50 -10.06
C VAL A 161 -8.34 0.24 -10.48
N GLY A 162 -8.01 -0.62 -9.51
CA GLY A 162 -7.22 -1.82 -9.75
C GLY A 162 -7.47 -2.92 -8.74
N VAL A 163 -6.84 -4.06 -8.99
CA VAL A 163 -6.79 -5.20 -8.07
C VAL A 163 -5.35 -5.55 -7.74
N GLY A 164 -5.13 -6.04 -6.51
CA GLY A 164 -3.85 -6.46 -5.98
C GLY A 164 -3.88 -7.89 -5.45
N LEU A 165 -2.71 -8.37 -5.04
CA LEU A 165 -2.51 -9.67 -4.37
C LEU A 165 -1.55 -9.45 -3.21
N ASP A 166 -1.96 -9.77 -1.98
CA ASP A 166 -1.19 -9.58 -0.75
C ASP A 166 -1.30 -10.77 0.22
N SER A 167 -0.94 -10.57 1.49
CA SER A 167 -0.90 -11.60 2.54
C SER A 167 0.29 -12.56 2.40
N ASP A 168 0.21 -13.79 2.95
CA ASP A 168 1.34 -14.71 3.06
C ASP A 168 1.77 -15.28 1.70
N GLU A 169 2.98 -14.91 1.26
CA GLU A 169 3.56 -15.38 0.00
C GLU A 169 3.97 -16.85 0.00
N LYS A 170 4.25 -17.41 1.16
CA LYS A 170 4.79 -18.76 1.28
C LYS A 170 3.82 -19.82 0.73
N GLY A 171 4.23 -20.50 -0.32
CA GLY A 171 3.40 -21.51 -0.99
C GLY A 171 2.22 -20.94 -1.80
N ASN A 172 2.13 -19.61 -1.96
CA ASN A 172 1.04 -18.92 -2.66
C ASN A 172 1.56 -18.06 -3.83
N PRO A 173 2.07 -18.69 -4.92
CA PRO A 173 2.65 -17.95 -6.04
C PRO A 173 1.60 -17.15 -6.82
N PRO A 174 1.98 -16.07 -7.50
CA PRO A 174 1.10 -15.28 -8.35
C PRO A 174 0.31 -16.08 -9.38
N VAL A 175 0.94 -17.09 -9.97
CA VAL A 175 0.32 -17.94 -11.00
C VAL A 175 -0.94 -18.67 -10.51
N LYS A 176 -1.08 -18.95 -9.21
CA LYS A 176 -2.30 -19.49 -8.58
C LYS A 176 -3.53 -18.65 -8.90
N PHE A 177 -3.36 -17.35 -9.10
CA PHE A 177 -4.43 -16.38 -9.34
C PHE A 177 -4.50 -15.86 -10.78
N ALA A 178 -3.76 -16.49 -11.72
CA ALA A 178 -3.65 -16.01 -13.11
C ALA A 178 -5.01 -15.79 -13.77
N GLU A 179 -5.98 -16.69 -13.56
CA GLU A 179 -7.31 -16.59 -14.15
C GLU A 179 -8.12 -15.41 -13.55
N VAL A 180 -8.02 -15.18 -12.24
CA VAL A 180 -8.66 -14.05 -11.56
C VAL A 180 -8.15 -12.73 -12.13
N PHE A 181 -6.83 -12.57 -12.23
CA PHE A 181 -6.21 -11.36 -12.77
C PHE A 181 -6.49 -11.17 -14.27
N ARG A 182 -6.52 -12.25 -15.05
CA ARG A 182 -6.94 -12.19 -16.45
C ARG A 182 -8.37 -11.64 -16.57
N LYS A 183 -9.30 -12.13 -15.74
CA LYS A 183 -10.70 -11.67 -15.71
C LYS A 183 -10.81 -10.23 -15.21
N ALA A 184 -10.05 -9.86 -14.18
CA ALA A 184 -10.00 -8.48 -13.69
C ALA A 184 -9.55 -7.52 -14.79
N ARG A 185 -8.51 -7.86 -15.56
CA ARG A 185 -8.07 -7.06 -16.71
C ARG A 185 -9.16 -6.91 -17.77
N GLN A 186 -9.92 -7.96 -18.05
CA GLN A 186 -11.06 -7.88 -18.99
C GLN A 186 -12.16 -6.92 -18.52
N HIS A 187 -12.34 -6.78 -17.20
CA HIS A 187 -13.22 -5.77 -16.61
C HIS A 187 -12.60 -4.37 -16.52
N GLY A 188 -11.36 -4.19 -17.01
CA GLY A 188 -10.69 -2.89 -17.07
C GLY A 188 -10.08 -2.45 -15.73
N TYR A 189 -9.73 -3.39 -14.84
CA TYR A 189 -8.91 -3.11 -13.66
C TYR A 189 -7.43 -3.01 -14.03
N ARG A 190 -6.70 -2.13 -13.35
CA ARG A 190 -5.24 -2.17 -13.26
C ARG A 190 -4.82 -3.30 -12.34
N LEU A 191 -3.60 -3.81 -12.53
CA LEU A 191 -3.10 -4.98 -11.81
C LEU A 191 -1.80 -4.65 -11.08
N THR A 192 -1.73 -5.02 -9.80
CA THR A 192 -0.49 -4.98 -9.00
C THR A 192 -0.38 -6.24 -8.15
N MET A 193 0.81 -6.56 -7.66
CA MET A 193 1.04 -7.72 -6.78
C MET A 193 2.20 -7.46 -5.86
N HIS A 194 2.06 -7.91 -4.60
CA HIS A 194 3.14 -7.94 -3.63
C HIS A 194 4.19 -8.98 -4.01
N CYS A 195 5.44 -8.55 -3.98
CA CYS A 195 6.62 -9.37 -4.00
C CYS A 195 7.53 -8.86 -2.89
N ASP A 196 7.24 -9.30 -1.66
CA ASP A 196 7.89 -8.85 -0.44
C ASP A 196 9.37 -9.21 -0.41
N VAL A 197 10.12 -8.48 0.40
CA VAL A 197 11.57 -8.61 0.49
C VAL A 197 11.97 -9.95 1.09
N ASN A 198 12.87 -10.66 0.42
CA ASN A 198 13.47 -11.91 0.84
C ASN A 198 12.49 -13.05 1.14
N GLN A 199 11.31 -13.03 0.51
CA GLN A 199 10.39 -14.15 0.60
C GLN A 199 10.85 -15.35 -0.23
N GLU A 200 10.37 -16.54 0.12
CA GLU A 200 10.68 -17.78 -0.62
C GLU A 200 10.20 -17.67 -2.07
N ASN A 201 11.09 -17.96 -3.02
CA ASN A 201 10.82 -17.90 -4.46
C ASN A 201 10.47 -16.51 -5.02
N THR A 202 10.87 -15.42 -4.35
CA THR A 202 10.48 -14.04 -4.74
C THR A 202 10.86 -13.70 -6.19
N LEU A 203 12.02 -14.16 -6.71
CA LEU A 203 12.40 -13.94 -8.11
C LEU A 203 11.44 -14.65 -9.09
N VAL A 204 10.99 -15.86 -8.76
CA VAL A 204 9.98 -16.59 -9.55
C VAL A 204 8.64 -15.85 -9.49
N HIS A 205 8.27 -15.30 -8.33
CA HIS A 205 7.04 -14.50 -8.19
C HIS A 205 7.10 -13.22 -9.03
N ILE A 206 8.22 -12.50 -9.01
CA ILE A 206 8.43 -11.30 -9.85
C ILE A 206 8.35 -11.66 -11.34
N ASP A 207 8.99 -12.76 -11.76
CA ASP A 207 8.90 -13.23 -13.14
C ASP A 207 7.46 -13.54 -13.55
N GLN A 208 6.69 -14.24 -12.70
CA GLN A 208 5.27 -14.53 -12.93
C GLN A 208 4.43 -13.25 -13.01
N CYS A 209 4.69 -12.26 -12.16
CA CYS A 209 4.04 -10.95 -12.21
C CYS A 209 4.27 -10.26 -13.56
N LEU A 210 5.51 -10.31 -14.07
CA LEU A 210 5.89 -9.66 -15.31
C LEU A 210 5.39 -10.39 -16.55
N HIS A 211 5.59 -11.71 -16.63
CA HIS A 211 5.45 -12.45 -17.87
C HIS A 211 4.17 -13.30 -17.94
N THR A 212 3.63 -13.75 -16.80
CA THR A 212 2.39 -14.55 -16.76
C THR A 212 1.17 -13.68 -16.54
N ILE A 213 1.21 -12.79 -15.55
CA ILE A 213 0.09 -11.92 -15.17
C ILE A 213 0.09 -10.63 -15.99
N GLY A 214 1.28 -10.05 -16.24
CA GLY A 214 1.45 -8.81 -16.95
C GLY A 214 1.01 -7.59 -16.14
N VAL A 215 1.45 -7.48 -14.88
CA VAL A 215 1.06 -6.39 -13.98
C VAL A 215 1.39 -4.99 -14.50
N ASP A 216 0.67 -3.99 -14.00
CA ASP A 216 0.89 -2.57 -14.29
C ASP A 216 1.85 -1.93 -13.26
N ARG A 217 2.09 -2.60 -12.12
CA ARG A 217 3.01 -2.20 -11.03
C ARG A 217 3.40 -3.43 -10.21
N ILE A 218 4.52 -3.38 -9.51
CA ILE A 218 4.94 -4.39 -8.54
C ILE A 218 5.03 -3.72 -7.18
N ASP A 219 4.41 -4.31 -6.18
CA ASP A 219 4.48 -3.82 -4.82
C ASP A 219 5.71 -4.45 -4.15
N HIS A 220 6.52 -3.64 -3.43
CA HIS A 220 7.89 -3.90 -3.00
C HIS A 220 8.84 -4.17 -4.18
N GLY A 221 9.07 -5.42 -4.54
CA GLY A 221 9.85 -5.83 -5.71
C GLY A 221 11.37 -5.63 -5.58
N VAL A 222 11.89 -5.43 -4.37
CA VAL A 222 13.31 -5.12 -4.10
C VAL A 222 14.25 -6.19 -4.63
N ASN A 223 13.90 -7.47 -4.48
CA ASN A 223 14.74 -8.59 -4.93
C ASN A 223 14.86 -8.69 -6.47
N SER A 224 14.09 -7.92 -7.25
CA SER A 224 14.35 -7.83 -8.71
C SER A 224 15.79 -7.42 -9.04
N LEU A 225 16.48 -6.73 -8.12
CA LEU A 225 17.88 -6.34 -8.26
C LEU A 225 18.87 -7.53 -8.32
N GLU A 226 18.46 -8.71 -7.91
CA GLU A 226 19.27 -9.93 -7.98
C GLU A 226 19.31 -10.53 -9.40
N ASP A 227 18.36 -10.16 -10.26
CA ASP A 227 18.29 -10.62 -11.65
C ASP A 227 18.30 -9.42 -12.63
N PRO A 228 19.41 -9.24 -13.39
CA PRO A 228 19.52 -8.17 -14.38
C PRO A 228 18.45 -8.19 -15.48
N ALA A 229 17.91 -9.36 -15.83
CA ALA A 229 16.87 -9.46 -16.85
C ALA A 229 15.52 -8.94 -16.32
N LEU A 230 15.19 -9.23 -15.06
CA LEU A 230 14.02 -8.65 -14.40
C LEU A 230 14.16 -7.13 -14.28
N CYS A 231 15.33 -6.62 -13.86
CA CYS A 231 15.61 -5.18 -13.81
C CYS A 231 15.38 -4.51 -15.16
N ALA A 232 15.95 -5.10 -16.23
CA ALA A 232 15.80 -4.56 -17.58
C ALA A 232 14.34 -4.51 -18.02
N THR A 233 13.58 -5.60 -17.80
CA THR A 233 12.16 -5.68 -18.13
C THR A 233 11.33 -4.63 -17.38
N ILE A 234 11.57 -4.45 -16.08
CA ILE A 234 10.88 -3.46 -15.24
C ILE A 234 11.18 -2.04 -15.73
N ALA A 235 12.46 -1.73 -15.99
CA ALA A 235 12.89 -0.42 -16.44
C ALA A 235 12.35 -0.08 -17.86
N GLU A 236 12.45 -1.02 -18.81
CA GLU A 236 11.97 -0.85 -20.19
C GLU A 236 10.45 -0.64 -20.25
N ARG A 237 9.69 -1.37 -19.43
CA ARG A 237 8.24 -1.22 -19.32
C ARG A 237 7.85 0.01 -18.51
N GLY A 238 8.79 0.66 -17.83
CA GLY A 238 8.54 1.81 -16.95
C GLY A 238 7.60 1.52 -15.79
N LEU A 239 7.64 0.29 -15.26
CA LEU A 239 6.80 -0.11 -14.14
C LEU A 239 7.23 0.57 -12.84
N GLY A 240 6.25 0.92 -12.00
CA GLY A 240 6.50 1.38 -10.64
C GLY A 240 6.86 0.21 -9.71
N LEU A 241 7.77 0.49 -8.77
CA LEU A 241 8.08 -0.37 -7.63
C LEU A 241 7.73 0.39 -6.36
N THR A 242 6.76 -0.10 -5.58
CA THR A 242 6.29 0.59 -4.38
C THR A 242 7.02 0.11 -3.14
N VAL A 243 8.23 0.62 -2.91
CA VAL A 243 9.08 0.20 -1.79
C VAL A 243 8.59 0.83 -0.49
N CYS A 244 8.65 0.04 0.61
CA CYS A 244 8.20 0.43 1.94
C CYS A 244 9.36 0.33 2.95
N PRO A 245 10.23 1.36 3.07
CA PRO A 245 11.51 1.24 3.76
C PRO A 245 11.39 0.88 5.24
N VAL A 246 10.48 1.52 5.98
CA VAL A 246 10.32 1.24 7.41
C VAL A 246 9.68 -0.12 7.63
N SER A 247 8.69 -0.53 6.83
CA SER A 247 8.15 -1.89 6.84
C SER A 247 9.25 -2.92 6.60
N ASN A 248 10.08 -2.73 5.58
CA ASN A 248 11.22 -3.60 5.29
C ASN A 248 12.16 -3.75 6.49
N ARG A 249 12.37 -2.69 7.31
CA ARG A 249 13.18 -2.78 8.54
C ARG A 249 12.64 -3.82 9.51
N PHE A 250 11.33 -3.94 9.64
CA PHE A 250 10.71 -4.94 10.52
C PHE A 250 10.79 -6.36 9.95
N VAL A 251 10.71 -6.50 8.63
CA VAL A 251 10.75 -7.82 7.95
C VAL A 251 12.18 -8.34 7.77
N VAL A 252 13.13 -7.49 7.32
CA VAL A 252 14.50 -7.90 6.97
C VAL A 252 15.59 -7.10 7.70
N GLN A 253 15.23 -6.31 8.69
CA GLN A 253 16.15 -5.51 9.53
C GLN A 253 16.98 -4.50 8.73
N SER A 254 16.45 -4.02 7.59
CA SER A 254 17.11 -3.06 6.70
C SER A 254 16.08 -2.11 6.11
N LEU A 255 16.44 -0.83 5.96
CA LEU A 255 15.65 0.16 5.19
C LEU A 255 15.72 -0.07 3.67
N THR A 256 16.53 -1.00 3.21
CA THR A 256 16.79 -1.22 1.76
C THR A 256 17.20 0.05 1.01
N ALA A 257 17.87 0.98 1.69
CA ALA A 257 18.28 2.28 1.14
C ALA A 257 19.30 2.15 0.00
N ALA A 258 20.23 1.20 0.11
CA ALA A 258 21.22 0.91 -0.93
C ALA A 258 20.56 0.32 -2.18
N GLU A 259 19.58 -0.56 -1.99
CA GLU A 259 18.77 -1.16 -3.04
C GLU A 259 17.94 -0.08 -3.77
N ILE A 260 17.28 0.80 -3.04
CA ILE A 260 16.52 1.93 -3.61
C ILE A 260 17.44 2.80 -4.47
N ARG A 261 18.62 3.16 -3.97
CA ARG A 261 19.60 3.95 -4.73
C ARG A 261 20.04 3.22 -5.99
N ARG A 262 20.25 1.91 -5.92
CA ARG A 262 20.58 1.08 -7.08
C ARG A 262 19.43 1.04 -8.10
N MET A 263 18.17 0.94 -7.65
CA MET A 263 17.01 1.03 -8.53
C MET A 263 16.98 2.36 -9.30
N LEU A 264 17.18 3.48 -8.60
CA LEU A 264 17.23 4.81 -9.23
C LEU A 264 18.37 4.89 -10.26
N ALA A 265 19.56 4.38 -9.94
CA ALA A 265 20.71 4.36 -10.84
C ALA A 265 20.48 3.50 -12.10
N LEU A 266 19.66 2.46 -12.01
CA LEU A 266 19.24 1.61 -13.14
C LEU A 266 18.06 2.20 -13.94
N GLY A 267 17.57 3.39 -13.59
CA GLY A 267 16.43 4.03 -14.25
C GLY A 267 15.07 3.39 -13.89
N MET A 268 15.02 2.56 -12.85
CA MET A 268 13.78 1.97 -12.36
C MET A 268 12.98 3.01 -11.58
N ARG A 269 11.66 2.94 -11.67
CA ARG A 269 10.76 3.90 -11.01
C ARG A 269 10.38 3.44 -9.60
N ALA A 270 11.37 3.39 -8.70
CA ALA A 270 11.10 3.16 -7.29
C ALA A 270 10.34 4.35 -6.68
N THR A 271 9.39 4.06 -5.79
CA THR A 271 8.62 5.03 -4.99
C THR A 271 8.74 4.68 -3.51
N VAL A 272 8.39 5.59 -2.61
CA VAL A 272 8.37 5.35 -1.16
C VAL A 272 6.95 5.38 -0.66
N ASN A 273 6.62 4.46 0.25
CA ASN A 273 5.28 4.28 0.79
C ASN A 273 5.35 3.81 2.24
N SER A 274 4.23 3.86 2.95
CA SER A 274 4.19 3.55 4.38
C SER A 274 3.74 2.12 4.71
N ASP A 275 3.08 1.41 3.78
CA ASP A 275 2.58 0.05 3.96
C ASP A 275 1.47 -0.04 5.02
N ASP A 276 1.82 -0.38 6.27
CA ASP A 276 0.94 -0.48 7.43
C ASP A 276 1.37 0.53 8.52
N PRO A 277 1.14 1.83 8.30
CA PRO A 277 1.78 2.90 9.06
C PRO A 277 1.42 2.92 10.55
N ALA A 278 0.24 2.43 10.95
CA ALA A 278 -0.13 2.36 12.35
C ALA A 278 0.68 1.29 13.11
N TYR A 279 1.02 0.19 12.44
CA TYR A 279 1.79 -0.92 13.02
C TYR A 279 3.29 -0.63 13.04
N PHE A 280 3.81 -0.05 11.96
CA PHE A 280 5.23 0.30 11.84
C PHE A 280 5.56 1.71 12.38
N ARG A 281 4.56 2.45 12.85
CA ARG A 281 4.66 3.82 13.42
C ARG A 281 5.38 4.79 12.50
N ALA A 282 5.17 4.65 11.20
CA ALA A 282 5.84 5.45 10.19
C ALA A 282 4.93 5.70 8.99
N TYR A 283 4.44 6.92 8.85
CA TYR A 283 3.73 7.40 7.68
C TYR A 283 4.72 7.91 6.61
N MET A 284 4.26 8.65 5.62
CA MET A 284 5.08 9.08 4.50
C MET A 284 6.29 9.92 4.90
N ASN A 285 6.12 10.87 5.84
CA ASN A 285 7.23 11.71 6.27
C ASN A 285 8.32 10.91 6.98
N GLU A 286 7.91 10.03 7.89
CA GLU A 286 8.84 9.18 8.66
C GLU A 286 9.62 8.22 7.74
N ASN A 287 8.98 7.66 6.72
CA ASN A 287 9.66 6.82 5.72
C ASN A 287 10.70 7.60 4.91
N LEU A 288 10.37 8.79 4.42
CA LEU A 288 11.30 9.64 3.68
C LEU A 288 12.44 10.16 4.57
N GLN A 289 12.14 10.53 5.83
CA GLN A 289 13.13 10.97 6.81
C GLN A 289 14.10 9.85 7.17
N ALA A 290 13.61 8.63 7.40
CA ALA A 290 14.47 7.47 7.67
C ALA A 290 15.43 7.19 6.51
N LEU A 291 14.97 7.26 5.27
CA LEU A 291 15.84 7.11 4.10
C LEU A 291 16.91 8.22 4.03
N GLN A 292 16.56 9.44 4.39
CA GLN A 292 17.50 10.56 4.38
C GLN A 292 18.49 10.48 5.54
N GLU A 293 18.01 10.29 6.76
CA GLU A 293 18.83 10.39 7.99
C GLU A 293 19.70 9.15 8.22
N GLU A 294 19.11 7.97 8.03
CA GLU A 294 19.78 6.70 8.26
C GLU A 294 20.28 6.08 6.95
N GLY A 295 19.50 6.16 5.86
CA GLY A 295 19.86 5.65 4.54
C GLY A 295 20.83 6.54 3.78
N GLY A 296 21.03 7.79 4.22
CA GLY A 296 21.94 8.76 3.59
C GLY A 296 21.50 9.20 2.19
N LEU A 297 20.22 9.09 1.84
CA LEU A 297 19.72 9.57 0.56
C LEU A 297 19.83 11.09 0.48
N THR A 298 20.26 11.58 -0.67
CA THR A 298 20.34 13.01 -0.96
C THR A 298 18.95 13.60 -1.17
N ARG A 299 18.87 14.93 -1.11
CA ARG A 299 17.64 15.66 -1.44
C ARG A 299 17.13 15.32 -2.86
N ASP A 300 18.03 15.24 -3.84
CA ASP A 300 17.65 14.96 -5.23
C ASP A 300 17.10 13.53 -5.37
N GLU A 301 17.67 12.54 -4.68
CA GLU A 301 17.15 11.18 -4.62
C GLU A 301 15.74 11.13 -3.99
N ILE A 302 15.50 11.87 -2.90
CA ILE A 302 14.17 12.01 -2.28
C ILE A 302 13.17 12.63 -3.24
N VAL A 303 13.53 13.72 -3.92
CA VAL A 303 12.68 14.37 -4.93
C VAL A 303 12.39 13.43 -6.09
N GLN A 304 13.38 12.64 -6.53
CA GLN A 304 13.18 11.64 -7.59
C GLN A 304 12.18 10.56 -7.18
N LEU A 305 12.27 10.03 -5.96
CA LEU A 305 11.33 9.03 -5.44
C LEU A 305 9.89 9.56 -5.39
N VAL A 306 9.72 10.78 -4.90
CA VAL A 306 8.40 11.45 -4.86
C VAL A 306 7.87 11.75 -6.26
N SER A 307 8.73 12.18 -7.18
CA SER A 307 8.35 12.41 -8.57
C SER A 307 7.96 11.12 -9.28
N ASN A 308 8.70 10.02 -9.03
CA ASN A 308 8.36 8.70 -9.53
C ASN A 308 6.97 8.26 -9.07
N ALA A 309 6.58 8.54 -7.81
CA ALA A 309 5.27 8.17 -7.30
C ALA A 309 4.15 8.79 -8.14
N PHE A 310 4.21 10.08 -8.45
CA PHE A 310 3.24 10.70 -9.35
C PHE A 310 3.34 10.17 -10.79
N ALA A 311 4.55 9.87 -11.28
CA ALA A 311 4.78 9.40 -12.64
C ALA A 311 4.16 8.01 -12.90
N VAL A 312 4.14 7.12 -11.89
CA VAL A 312 3.60 5.76 -11.99
C VAL A 312 2.19 5.60 -11.40
N ALA A 313 1.64 6.66 -10.80
CA ALA A 313 0.27 6.68 -10.29
C ALA A 313 -0.74 6.42 -11.41
N TRP A 314 -1.82 5.74 -11.08
CA TRP A 314 -2.90 5.41 -12.02
C TRP A 314 -3.86 6.60 -12.22
N LEU A 315 -3.27 7.68 -12.69
CA LEU A 315 -3.89 8.96 -13.00
C LEU A 315 -3.99 9.20 -14.51
N ASP A 316 -4.95 10.02 -14.92
CA ASP A 316 -4.90 10.62 -16.26
C ASP A 316 -3.70 11.57 -16.40
N GLU A 317 -3.30 11.83 -17.63
CA GLU A 317 -2.09 12.61 -17.95
C GLU A 317 -2.16 14.04 -17.42
N SER A 318 -3.33 14.68 -17.49
CA SER A 318 -3.54 16.06 -17.04
C SER A 318 -3.34 16.19 -15.52
N ARG A 319 -3.92 15.27 -14.73
CA ARG A 319 -3.75 15.26 -13.27
C ARG A 319 -2.31 14.95 -12.89
N ARG A 320 -1.69 13.96 -13.56
CA ARG A 320 -0.28 13.62 -13.34
C ARG A 320 0.62 14.82 -13.58
N ALA A 321 0.47 15.50 -14.72
CA ALA A 321 1.25 16.70 -15.03
C ALA A 321 1.04 17.82 -14.01
N SER A 322 -0.20 18.03 -13.55
CA SER A 322 -0.51 19.02 -12.52
C SER A 322 0.20 18.73 -11.18
N TYR A 323 0.25 17.47 -10.75
CA TYR A 323 0.95 17.11 -9.51
C TYR A 323 2.47 17.22 -9.64
N LEU A 324 3.05 16.77 -10.75
CA LEU A 324 4.48 16.92 -11.01
C LEU A 324 4.90 18.39 -11.05
N GLU A 325 4.07 19.26 -11.61
CA GLU A 325 4.32 20.70 -11.59
C GLU A 325 4.30 21.29 -10.18
N LYS A 326 3.42 20.79 -9.29
CA LYS A 326 3.42 21.21 -7.86
C LYS A 326 4.71 20.79 -7.15
N VAL A 327 5.21 19.56 -7.41
CA VAL A 327 6.50 19.10 -6.87
C VAL A 327 7.63 19.99 -7.37
N LYS A 328 7.70 20.23 -8.68
CA LYS A 328 8.72 21.06 -9.30
C LYS A 328 8.75 22.48 -8.69
N ARG A 329 7.62 23.15 -8.62
CA ARG A 329 7.53 24.50 -8.04
C ARG A 329 7.98 24.54 -6.58
N TYR A 330 7.61 23.51 -5.82
CA TYR A 330 8.04 23.40 -4.43
C TYR A 330 9.58 23.30 -4.33
N VAL A 331 10.18 22.42 -5.14
CA VAL A 331 11.63 22.20 -5.16
C VAL A 331 12.40 23.47 -5.61
N GLU A 332 11.88 24.20 -6.60
CA GLU A 332 12.48 25.44 -7.10
C GLU A 332 12.42 26.60 -6.08
N SER A 333 11.46 26.54 -5.15
CA SER A 333 11.27 27.61 -4.15
C SER A 333 11.96 27.35 -2.81
N HIS A 334 12.52 26.17 -2.59
CA HIS A 334 13.15 25.72 -1.33
C HIS A 334 14.51 25.06 -1.58
#